data_7615c5bbb2ea4d79a45045941e6656ba
#
_entry.id   7615c5bbb2ea4d79a45045941e6656ba
#
_cell.length_a   1.000
_cell.length_b   1.000
_cell.length_c   1.000
_cell.angle_alpha   90.00
_cell.angle_beta   90.00
_cell.angle_gamma   90.00
#
_symmetry.space_group_name_H-M   'P 1'
#
loop_
_entity.id
_entity.type
_entity.pdbx_description
1 polymer ?
#
loop_
_entity_poly.entity_id
_entity_poly.type
_entity_poly.pdbx_seq_one_letter_code
_entity_poly.pdbx_strand_id
1 'polypeptide(L)'
;MSDIPVSKRAARIEYAIRDVVVPATALEADGHEIIKLNIGDPIAYPGLPTPEHMIHAFQESLSRGETGYSPSYGLTELRSAISEDERAKGWSCTPDDVYVCHGVTEALQIIFTATLEEGTKVLAPGPHYPPYMAYPQLFGAQTIEYRLNADDGWRVDFDDVEAKMDENVRLLVLINPNNPTGNVAGPEEIDRLISIAEKWPNCMIIADEIYDELDFTGTQKSVASRSLTVPVFTLNGVSKVYYAPGWRIGYMALHDPTNRLGAVRDGIERLLRSRLCASTPAQMGYL
;
A
#
# COMPACT_ATOMS: atom_id res chain seq x y z
N MET A 1 22.57 36.63 0.23
CA MET A 1 22.51 35.52 -0.73
C MET A 1 21.06 35.08 -0.76
N SER A 2 20.45 34.90 -1.93
CA SER A 2 19.10 34.35 -2.03
C SER A 2 19.15 32.84 -1.70
N ASP A 3 18.12 32.33 -1.03
CA ASP A 3 18.02 30.91 -0.71
C ASP A 3 18.00 30.07 -2.00
N ILE A 4 18.57 28.85 -1.92
CA ILE A 4 18.51 27.89 -3.03
C ILE A 4 17.07 27.37 -3.09
N PRO A 5 16.38 27.48 -4.23
CA PRO A 5 14.98 27.11 -4.30
C PRO A 5 14.78 25.59 -4.22
N VAL A 6 13.77 25.16 -3.47
CA VAL A 6 13.31 23.76 -3.48
C VAL A 6 12.62 23.44 -4.82
N SER A 7 12.65 22.17 -5.25
CA SER A 7 11.94 21.75 -6.46
C SER A 7 10.42 21.95 -6.32
N LYS A 8 9.74 22.30 -7.41
CA LYS A 8 8.28 22.46 -7.44
C LYS A 8 7.53 21.19 -6.99
N ARG A 9 8.12 20.02 -7.23
CA ARG A 9 7.55 18.71 -6.80
C ARG A 9 7.57 18.59 -5.28
N ALA A 10 8.71 18.83 -4.64
CA ALA A 10 8.84 18.74 -3.18
C ALA A 10 8.00 19.81 -2.46
N ALA A 11 7.86 21.00 -3.05
CA ALA A 11 7.06 22.09 -2.48
C ALA A 11 5.54 21.82 -2.47
N ARG A 12 5.07 20.82 -3.24
CA ARG A 12 3.64 20.46 -3.32
C ARG A 12 3.20 19.45 -2.26
N ILE A 13 4.16 18.77 -1.61
CA ILE A 13 3.81 17.69 -0.67
C ILE A 13 3.30 18.28 0.63
N GLU A 14 2.07 17.92 0.98
CA GLU A 14 1.46 18.16 2.28
C GLU A 14 1.26 16.81 2.99
N TYR A 15 1.70 16.69 4.25
CA TYR A 15 1.58 15.46 5.02
C TYR A 15 0.99 15.74 6.41
N ALA A 16 -0.31 16.02 6.44
CA ALA A 16 -1.04 16.53 7.59
C ALA A 16 -0.84 15.74 8.91
N ILE A 17 -0.73 14.39 8.85
CA ILE A 17 -0.51 13.59 10.07
C ILE A 17 0.82 13.93 10.77
N ARG A 18 1.86 14.26 9.99
CA ARG A 18 3.16 14.64 10.56
C ARG A 18 3.20 16.08 11.06
N ASP A 19 2.40 16.95 10.45
CA ASP A 19 2.36 18.37 10.80
C ASP A 19 1.82 18.61 12.22
N VAL A 20 0.94 17.72 12.71
CA VAL A 20 0.47 17.79 14.13
C VAL A 20 1.51 17.32 15.14
N VAL A 21 2.58 16.64 14.73
CA VAL A 21 3.64 16.17 15.63
C VAL A 21 4.46 17.34 16.17
N VAL A 22 4.69 18.37 15.36
CA VAL A 22 5.52 19.53 15.78
C VAL A 22 4.87 20.28 16.95
N PRO A 23 3.61 20.73 16.88
CA PRO A 23 2.97 21.37 18.03
C PRO A 23 2.78 20.42 19.23
N ALA A 24 2.52 19.12 18.98
CA ALA A 24 2.42 18.14 20.07
C ALA A 24 3.75 18.01 20.84
N THR A 25 4.88 17.94 20.12
CA THR A 25 6.20 17.87 20.76
C THR A 25 6.53 19.14 21.56
N ALA A 26 6.13 20.30 21.08
CA ALA A 26 6.31 21.56 21.82
C ALA A 26 5.51 21.56 23.13
N LEU A 27 4.25 21.12 23.10
CA LEU A 27 3.43 20.99 24.30
C LEU A 27 3.99 19.95 25.29
N GLU A 28 4.52 18.82 24.81
CA GLU A 28 5.20 17.83 25.66
C GLU A 28 6.44 18.44 26.35
N ALA A 29 7.21 19.26 25.62
CA ALA A 29 8.36 19.96 26.20
C ALA A 29 7.96 20.98 27.29
N ASP A 30 6.74 21.54 27.18
CA ASP A 30 6.15 22.44 28.20
C ASP A 30 5.49 21.66 29.36
N GLY A 31 5.57 20.31 29.36
CA GLY A 31 5.10 19.46 30.44
C GLY A 31 3.64 18.98 30.30
N HIS A 32 3.03 19.14 29.15
CA HIS A 32 1.68 18.60 28.87
C HIS A 32 1.76 17.12 28.52
N GLU A 33 0.84 16.32 29.03
CA GLU A 33 0.66 14.93 28.62
C GLU A 33 -0.16 14.90 27.32
N ILE A 34 0.41 14.33 26.24
CA ILE A 34 -0.22 14.25 24.91
C ILE A 34 -0.52 12.81 24.55
N ILE A 35 -1.79 12.49 24.32
CA ILE A 35 -2.23 11.19 23.79
C ILE A 35 -2.17 11.25 22.27
N LYS A 36 -1.21 10.53 21.65
CA LYS A 36 -0.94 10.54 20.21
C LYS A 36 -1.80 9.52 19.46
N LEU A 37 -3.04 9.86 19.15
CA LEU A 37 -3.95 8.99 18.38
C LEU A 37 -3.71 9.03 16.85
N ASN A 38 -2.82 9.89 16.39
CA ASN A 38 -2.49 10.06 14.97
C ASN A 38 -1.36 9.12 14.49
N ILE A 39 -0.74 8.34 15.39
CA ILE A 39 0.36 7.43 15.06
C ILE A 39 -0.12 5.99 15.23
N GLY A 40 -0.33 5.30 14.10
CA GLY A 40 -0.69 3.88 14.09
C GLY A 40 0.54 2.96 14.18
N ASP A 41 1.29 3.03 15.27
CA ASP A 41 2.41 2.13 15.52
C ASP A 41 1.94 0.95 16.40
N PRO A 42 1.83 -0.27 15.84
CA PRO A 42 1.36 -1.43 16.61
C PRO A 42 2.30 -1.82 17.75
N ILE A 43 3.61 -1.51 17.66
CA ILE A 43 4.59 -1.83 18.71
C ILE A 43 4.47 -0.89 19.93
N ALA A 44 3.88 0.29 19.76
CA ALA A 44 3.63 1.18 20.89
C ALA A 44 2.65 0.58 21.91
N TYR A 45 1.94 -0.50 21.55
CA TYR A 45 1.01 -1.18 22.44
C TYR A 45 1.72 -2.29 23.23
N PRO A 46 1.75 -2.24 24.57
CA PRO A 46 2.41 -3.25 25.40
C PRO A 46 1.81 -4.65 25.18
N GLY A 47 2.68 -5.65 24.98
CA GLY A 47 2.27 -7.05 24.88
C GLY A 47 1.99 -7.55 23.45
N LEU A 48 2.23 -6.74 22.43
CA LEU A 48 2.12 -7.16 21.03
C LEU A 48 3.51 -7.07 20.35
N PRO A 49 4.45 -7.99 20.65
CA PRO A 49 5.77 -7.99 20.01
C PRO A 49 5.71 -8.57 18.61
N THR A 50 6.70 -8.23 17.78
CA THR A 50 6.99 -9.00 16.56
C THR A 50 7.18 -10.48 16.90
N PRO A 51 6.64 -11.44 16.11
CA PRO A 51 6.75 -12.86 16.38
C PRO A 51 8.19 -13.34 16.55
N GLU A 52 8.46 -14.13 17.60
CA GLU A 52 9.82 -14.58 17.94
C GLU A 52 10.51 -15.35 16.81
N HIS A 53 9.77 -16.20 16.09
CA HIS A 53 10.34 -16.96 14.96
C HIS A 53 10.87 -16.04 13.86
N MET A 54 10.19 -14.93 13.58
CA MET A 54 10.65 -13.94 12.61
C MET A 54 11.92 -13.22 13.12
N ILE A 55 11.95 -12.87 14.40
CA ILE A 55 13.14 -12.25 15.03
C ILE A 55 14.33 -13.21 14.94
N HIS A 56 14.15 -14.48 15.25
CA HIS A 56 15.20 -15.50 15.18
C HIS A 56 15.70 -15.70 13.74
N ALA A 57 14.81 -15.82 12.76
CA ALA A 57 15.21 -15.95 11.36
C ALA A 57 16.02 -14.74 10.86
N PHE A 58 15.62 -13.53 11.28
CA PHE A 58 16.37 -12.31 10.99
C PHE A 58 17.79 -12.36 11.62
N GLN A 59 17.89 -12.71 12.91
CA GLN A 59 19.16 -12.82 13.63
C GLN A 59 20.07 -13.89 13.04
N GLU A 60 19.53 -15.04 12.68
CA GLU A 60 20.27 -16.11 12.01
C GLU A 60 20.82 -15.67 10.67
N SER A 61 20.03 -14.97 9.85
CA SER A 61 20.51 -14.40 8.59
C SER A 61 21.72 -13.50 8.78
N LEU A 62 21.69 -12.61 9.79
CA LEU A 62 22.84 -11.77 10.14
C LEU A 62 24.05 -12.64 10.58
N SER A 63 23.82 -13.66 11.39
CA SER A 63 24.88 -14.55 11.91
C SER A 63 25.53 -15.38 10.80
N ARG A 64 24.78 -15.74 9.74
CA ARG A 64 25.29 -16.43 8.56
C ARG A 64 25.97 -15.47 7.57
N GLY A 65 25.93 -14.16 7.81
CA GLY A 65 26.52 -13.16 6.92
C GLY A 65 25.70 -12.91 5.64
N GLU A 66 24.41 -13.19 5.64
CA GLU A 66 23.49 -12.97 4.52
C GLU A 66 23.10 -11.49 4.43
N THR A 67 24.10 -10.62 4.27
CA THR A 67 23.96 -9.17 4.24
C THR A 67 24.25 -8.57 2.86
N GLY A 68 24.48 -9.42 1.85
CA GLY A 68 24.70 -9.02 0.47
C GLY A 68 23.43 -8.56 -0.24
N TYR A 69 23.58 -8.10 -1.47
CA TYR A 69 22.44 -7.76 -2.32
C TYR A 69 21.64 -9.00 -2.71
N SER A 70 20.35 -8.99 -2.46
CA SER A 70 19.39 -9.94 -3.01
C SER A 70 18.96 -9.54 -4.44
N PRO A 71 18.25 -10.41 -5.18
CA PRO A 71 17.63 -10.01 -6.43
C PRO A 71 16.75 -8.76 -6.29
N SER A 72 16.70 -7.92 -7.33
CA SER A 72 15.98 -6.64 -7.28
C SER A 72 14.48 -6.80 -7.01
N TYR A 73 13.90 -7.92 -7.39
CA TYR A 73 12.49 -8.21 -7.18
C TYR A 73 12.19 -8.87 -5.83
N GLY A 74 13.22 -9.25 -5.08
CA GLY A 74 13.15 -9.98 -3.81
C GLY A 74 13.70 -11.39 -3.92
N LEU A 75 13.95 -12.02 -2.77
CA LEU A 75 14.39 -13.41 -2.68
C LEU A 75 13.37 -14.32 -3.35
N THR A 76 13.85 -15.29 -4.13
CA THR A 76 12.99 -16.21 -4.88
C THR A 76 12.08 -17.01 -3.95
N GLU A 77 12.64 -17.48 -2.84
CA GLU A 77 11.93 -18.25 -1.82
C GLU A 77 10.80 -17.42 -1.19
N LEU A 78 11.08 -16.16 -0.85
CA LEU A 78 10.06 -15.26 -0.29
C LEU A 78 8.96 -14.93 -1.32
N ARG A 79 9.32 -14.66 -2.57
CA ARG A 79 8.34 -14.43 -3.64
C ARG A 79 7.47 -15.66 -3.88
N SER A 80 8.05 -16.86 -3.77
CA SER A 80 7.31 -18.12 -3.87
C SER A 80 6.32 -18.28 -2.71
N ALA A 81 6.75 -18.08 -1.46
CA ALA A 81 5.90 -18.14 -0.29
C ALA A 81 4.73 -17.13 -0.38
N ILE A 82 5.03 -15.86 -0.70
CA ILE A 82 4.00 -14.84 -0.90
C ILE A 82 3.01 -15.26 -2.00
N SER A 83 3.50 -15.80 -3.12
CA SER A 83 2.61 -16.24 -4.20
C SER A 83 1.71 -17.42 -3.79
N GLU A 84 2.15 -18.26 -2.86
CA GLU A 84 1.33 -19.32 -2.27
C GLU A 84 0.23 -18.77 -1.38
N ASP A 85 0.54 -17.79 -0.54
CA ASP A 85 -0.45 -17.09 0.28
C ASP A 85 -1.50 -16.37 -0.58
N GLU A 86 -1.05 -15.67 -1.62
CA GLU A 86 -1.96 -14.99 -2.54
C GLU A 86 -2.85 -15.98 -3.33
N ARG A 87 -2.31 -17.15 -3.71
CA ARG A 87 -3.14 -18.22 -4.30
C ARG A 87 -4.18 -18.78 -3.32
N ALA A 88 -3.84 -18.88 -2.04
CA ALA A 88 -4.77 -19.31 -1.01
C ALA A 88 -5.96 -18.34 -0.84
N LYS A 89 -5.75 -17.05 -1.19
CA LYS A 89 -6.82 -16.03 -1.23
C LYS A 89 -7.75 -16.16 -2.45
N GLY A 90 -7.43 -17.03 -3.42
CA GLY A 90 -8.36 -17.43 -4.49
C GLY A 90 -8.09 -16.87 -5.88
N TRP A 91 -6.86 -16.43 -6.20
CA TRP A 91 -6.48 -16.01 -7.53
C TRP A 91 -5.15 -16.64 -7.99
N SER A 92 -4.90 -16.66 -9.29
CA SER A 92 -3.67 -17.21 -9.83
C SER A 92 -2.50 -16.22 -9.66
N CYS A 93 -1.67 -16.46 -8.66
CA CYS A 93 -0.46 -15.70 -8.42
C CYS A 93 0.77 -16.59 -8.65
N THR A 94 1.77 -16.07 -9.34
CA THR A 94 3.06 -16.73 -9.51
C THR A 94 4.16 -15.91 -8.83
N PRO A 95 5.34 -16.49 -8.55
CA PRO A 95 6.45 -15.70 -8.03
C PRO A 95 6.84 -14.51 -8.94
N ASP A 96 6.56 -14.59 -10.24
CA ASP A 96 6.84 -13.50 -11.19
C ASP A 96 5.85 -12.33 -11.10
N ASP A 97 4.75 -12.53 -10.42
CA ASP A 97 3.79 -11.46 -10.14
C ASP A 97 4.11 -10.69 -8.86
N VAL A 98 5.06 -11.18 -8.04
CA VAL A 98 5.39 -10.64 -6.72
C VAL A 98 6.67 -9.83 -6.74
N TYR A 99 6.62 -8.64 -6.19
CA TYR A 99 7.77 -7.73 -6.04
C TYR A 99 7.90 -7.27 -4.58
N VAL A 100 9.02 -7.62 -3.95
CA VAL A 100 9.31 -7.25 -2.56
C VAL A 100 9.82 -5.81 -2.50
N CYS A 101 9.28 -5.02 -1.59
CA CYS A 101 9.50 -3.58 -1.45
C CYS A 101 9.88 -3.21 -0.01
N HIS A 102 10.44 -2.01 0.18
CA HIS A 102 10.67 -1.41 1.51
C HIS A 102 9.34 -0.94 2.13
N GLY A 103 8.47 -1.91 2.43
CA GLY A 103 7.09 -1.70 2.86
C GLY A 103 6.17 -1.25 1.72
N VAL A 104 4.87 -1.24 2.00
CA VAL A 104 3.83 -0.78 1.06
C VAL A 104 4.10 0.66 0.57
N THR A 105 4.74 1.48 1.37
CA THR A 105 5.09 2.86 1.00
C THR A 105 5.96 2.93 -0.26
N GLU A 106 6.98 2.08 -0.39
CA GLU A 106 7.79 2.01 -1.62
C GLU A 106 7.00 1.42 -2.78
N ALA A 107 6.17 0.39 -2.53
CA ALA A 107 5.29 -0.17 -3.55
C ALA A 107 4.40 0.91 -4.18
N LEU A 108 3.78 1.77 -3.35
CA LEU A 108 3.00 2.91 -3.81
C LEU A 108 3.84 3.89 -4.65
N GLN A 109 5.04 4.25 -4.20
CA GLN A 109 5.92 5.14 -4.96
C GLN A 109 6.27 4.57 -6.34
N ILE A 110 6.55 3.27 -6.42
CA ILE A 110 6.87 2.57 -7.67
C ILE A 110 5.64 2.54 -8.59
N ILE A 111 4.46 2.17 -8.08
CA ILE A 111 3.20 2.14 -8.85
C ILE A 111 2.90 3.54 -9.38
N PHE A 112 2.92 4.56 -8.54
CA PHE A 112 2.65 5.93 -8.96
C PHE A 112 3.67 6.45 -9.98
N THR A 113 4.95 6.11 -9.81
CA THR A 113 5.98 6.46 -10.79
C THR A 113 5.75 5.79 -12.15
N ALA A 114 5.27 4.55 -12.14
CA ALA A 114 5.04 3.77 -13.36
C ALA A 114 3.73 4.11 -14.08
N THR A 115 2.74 4.71 -13.37
CA THR A 115 1.37 4.84 -13.89
C THR A 115 0.83 6.27 -13.94
N LEU A 116 1.41 7.20 -13.18
CA LEU A 116 0.90 8.56 -13.07
C LEU A 116 1.77 9.56 -13.82
N GLU A 117 1.10 10.53 -14.42
CA GLU A 117 1.69 11.70 -15.09
C GLU A 117 0.78 12.91 -14.92
N GLU A 118 1.20 14.07 -15.41
CA GLU A 118 0.41 15.29 -15.33
C GLU A 118 -0.97 15.11 -15.97
N GLY A 119 -2.02 15.50 -15.23
CA GLY A 119 -3.41 15.39 -15.67
C GLY A 119 -4.09 14.05 -15.35
N THR A 120 -3.36 13.03 -14.89
CA THR A 120 -3.96 11.78 -14.42
C THR A 120 -4.55 11.92 -13.00
N LYS A 121 -5.41 10.98 -12.62
CA LYS A 121 -6.11 10.99 -11.34
C LYS A 121 -5.99 9.66 -10.61
N VAL A 122 -5.94 9.78 -9.29
CA VAL A 122 -6.15 8.67 -8.34
C VAL A 122 -7.48 8.91 -7.64
N LEU A 123 -8.38 7.94 -7.66
CA LEU A 123 -9.62 7.97 -6.91
C LEU A 123 -9.46 7.10 -5.67
N ALA A 124 -9.47 7.71 -4.47
CA ALA A 124 -9.19 7.07 -3.20
C ALA A 124 -10.35 7.26 -2.21
N PRO A 125 -10.53 6.37 -1.19
CA PRO A 125 -11.56 6.57 -0.18
C PRO A 125 -11.30 7.85 0.62
N GLY A 126 -12.33 8.50 1.09
CA GLY A 126 -12.25 9.62 2.04
C GLY A 126 -13.01 9.31 3.32
N PRO A 127 -12.34 9.20 4.48
CA PRO A 127 -10.90 9.42 4.73
C PRO A 127 -10.00 8.23 4.34
N HIS A 128 -8.70 8.52 4.16
CA HIS A 128 -7.70 7.51 3.76
C HIS A 128 -6.33 7.72 4.41
N TYR A 129 -5.42 6.78 4.15
CA TYR A 129 -4.02 6.89 4.52
C TYR A 129 -3.32 8.01 3.69
N PRO A 130 -2.65 9.00 4.33
CA PRO A 130 -2.18 10.22 3.67
C PRO A 130 -1.27 10.08 2.45
N PRO A 131 -0.43 9.03 2.30
CA PRO A 131 0.37 8.84 1.10
C PRO A 131 -0.43 8.78 -0.20
N TYR A 132 -1.70 8.36 -0.15
CA TYR A 132 -2.59 8.37 -1.32
C TYR A 132 -2.93 9.79 -1.79
N MET A 133 -2.84 10.80 -0.91
CA MET A 133 -2.97 12.21 -1.28
C MET A 133 -1.64 12.83 -1.67
N ALA A 134 -0.59 12.57 -0.89
CA ALA A 134 0.68 13.28 -0.99
C ALA A 134 1.50 12.85 -2.21
N TYR A 135 1.64 11.54 -2.46
CA TYR A 135 2.53 11.07 -3.51
C TYR A 135 2.08 11.34 -4.95
N PRO A 136 0.79 11.24 -5.33
CA PRO A 136 0.36 11.58 -6.68
C PRO A 136 0.74 12.99 -7.11
N GLN A 137 0.78 13.96 -6.18
CA GLN A 137 1.19 15.33 -6.45
C GLN A 137 2.64 15.46 -6.95
N LEU A 138 3.54 14.51 -6.62
CA LEU A 138 4.91 14.48 -7.15
C LEU A 138 4.94 14.32 -8.67
N PHE A 139 3.93 13.69 -9.24
CA PHE A 139 3.81 13.38 -10.66
C PHE A 139 2.90 14.37 -11.41
N GLY A 140 2.35 15.36 -10.71
CA GLY A 140 1.37 16.28 -11.28
C GLY A 140 -0.04 15.68 -11.40
N ALA A 141 -0.23 14.50 -10.82
CA ALA A 141 -1.54 13.87 -10.73
C ALA A 141 -2.36 14.42 -9.56
N GLN A 142 -3.67 14.27 -9.65
CA GLN A 142 -4.61 14.66 -8.59
C GLN A 142 -5.16 13.44 -7.89
N THR A 143 -5.32 13.52 -6.57
CA THR A 143 -6.15 12.58 -5.83
C THR A 143 -7.53 13.19 -5.63
N ILE A 144 -8.54 12.43 -6.01
CA ILE A 144 -9.96 12.74 -5.78
C ILE A 144 -10.46 11.75 -4.73
N GLU A 145 -11.08 12.24 -3.68
CA GLU A 145 -11.66 11.38 -2.65
C GLU A 145 -13.09 10.98 -3.04
N TYR A 146 -13.39 9.67 -2.96
CA TYR A 146 -14.78 9.22 -2.93
C TYR A 146 -15.24 9.05 -1.48
N ARG A 147 -16.52 9.28 -1.25
CA ARG A 147 -17.08 9.29 0.09
C ARG A 147 -17.23 7.88 0.67
N LEU A 148 -16.82 7.74 1.94
CA LEU A 148 -17.27 6.68 2.82
C LEU A 148 -18.38 7.26 3.72
N ASN A 149 -19.53 6.59 3.80
CA ASN A 149 -20.68 7.09 4.53
C ASN A 149 -20.56 6.80 6.04
N ALA A 150 -20.20 7.81 6.81
CA ALA A 150 -20.03 7.68 8.26
C ALA A 150 -21.31 7.24 9.00
N ASP A 151 -22.48 7.64 8.51
CA ASP A 151 -23.78 7.30 9.10
C ASP A 151 -24.21 5.86 8.77
N ASP A 152 -23.53 5.21 7.80
CA ASP A 152 -23.75 3.81 7.39
C ASP A 152 -22.48 2.96 7.56
N GLY A 153 -21.84 3.05 8.72
CA GLY A 153 -20.68 2.22 9.05
C GLY A 153 -19.47 2.41 8.14
N TRP A 154 -19.30 3.58 7.54
CA TRP A 154 -18.22 3.90 6.62
C TRP A 154 -18.23 3.09 5.32
N ARG A 155 -19.41 2.64 4.89
CA ARG A 155 -19.57 1.94 3.61
C ARG A 155 -19.30 2.87 2.43
N VAL A 156 -18.90 2.27 1.31
CA VAL A 156 -18.61 2.98 0.07
C VAL A 156 -19.89 3.61 -0.50
N ASP A 157 -19.84 4.90 -0.78
CA ASP A 157 -20.88 5.60 -1.55
C ASP A 157 -20.60 5.41 -3.04
N PHE A 158 -21.23 4.42 -3.65
CA PHE A 158 -21.01 4.05 -5.06
C PHE A 158 -21.49 5.12 -6.04
N ASP A 159 -22.52 5.88 -5.70
CA ASP A 159 -22.98 6.97 -6.54
C ASP A 159 -21.93 8.09 -6.62
N ASP A 160 -21.26 8.34 -5.51
CA ASP A 160 -20.15 9.29 -5.45
C ASP A 160 -18.90 8.76 -6.19
N VAL A 161 -18.62 7.46 -6.12
CA VAL A 161 -17.55 6.83 -6.91
C VAL A 161 -17.84 7.00 -8.40
N GLU A 162 -19.04 6.60 -8.87
CA GLU A 162 -19.43 6.70 -10.28
C GLU A 162 -19.39 8.14 -10.79
N ALA A 163 -19.83 9.10 -10.00
CA ALA A 163 -19.82 10.52 -10.36
C ALA A 163 -18.41 11.12 -10.51
N LYS A 164 -17.40 10.52 -9.88
CA LYS A 164 -16.02 11.00 -9.89
C LYS A 164 -15.11 10.25 -10.86
N MET A 165 -15.58 9.14 -11.45
CA MET A 165 -14.86 8.43 -12.49
C MET A 165 -14.88 9.20 -13.81
N ASP A 166 -13.70 9.29 -14.45
CA ASP A 166 -13.54 9.78 -15.82
C ASP A 166 -12.34 9.09 -16.50
N GLU A 167 -12.08 9.43 -17.76
CA GLU A 167 -11.01 8.82 -18.58
C GLU A 167 -9.58 9.10 -18.05
N ASN A 168 -9.40 10.04 -17.13
CA ASN A 168 -8.12 10.39 -16.53
C ASN A 168 -7.85 9.59 -15.25
N VAL A 169 -8.84 8.89 -14.70
CA VAL A 169 -8.66 8.03 -13.52
C VAL A 169 -7.83 6.82 -13.91
N ARG A 170 -6.60 6.78 -13.44
CA ARG A 170 -5.65 5.67 -13.64
C ARG A 170 -5.74 4.62 -12.55
N LEU A 171 -6.01 5.07 -11.32
CA LEU A 171 -5.98 4.20 -10.15
C LEU A 171 -7.24 4.45 -9.31
N LEU A 172 -8.01 3.38 -9.08
CA LEU A 172 -9.06 3.32 -8.08
C LEU A 172 -8.52 2.58 -6.85
N VAL A 173 -8.52 3.22 -5.70
CA VAL A 173 -7.92 2.67 -4.47
C VAL A 173 -9.02 2.11 -3.57
N LEU A 174 -8.83 0.88 -3.10
CA LEU A 174 -9.54 0.31 -1.96
C LEU A 174 -8.52 -0.07 -0.88
N ILE A 175 -8.68 0.46 0.33
CA ILE A 175 -7.94 0.05 1.52
C ILE A 175 -8.87 -0.86 2.31
N ASN A 176 -8.54 -2.14 2.46
CA ASN A 176 -9.48 -3.10 3.05
C ASN A 176 -8.82 -4.16 3.95
N PRO A 177 -9.03 -4.11 5.25
CA PRO A 177 -9.77 -3.11 6.05
C PRO A 177 -9.25 -1.70 5.91
N ASN A 178 -10.14 -0.68 6.01
CA ASN A 178 -9.78 0.71 5.76
C ASN A 178 -9.03 1.36 6.93
N ASN A 179 -8.05 2.17 6.60
CA ASN A 179 -7.39 3.10 7.51
C ASN A 179 -7.78 4.54 7.13
N PRO A 180 -8.45 5.34 8.02
CA PRO A 180 -8.51 5.15 9.48
C PRO A 180 -9.82 4.54 10.02
N THR A 181 -10.83 4.27 9.21
CA THR A 181 -12.20 4.01 9.68
C THR A 181 -12.42 2.60 10.25
N GLY A 182 -11.57 1.63 9.86
CA GLY A 182 -11.66 0.24 10.30
C GLY A 182 -12.82 -0.55 9.66
N ASN A 183 -13.58 0.03 8.75
CA ASN A 183 -14.61 -0.70 8.02
C ASN A 183 -13.99 -1.75 7.09
N VAL A 184 -14.73 -2.81 6.85
CA VAL A 184 -14.38 -3.89 5.94
C VAL A 184 -15.38 -3.91 4.79
N ALA A 185 -14.88 -3.68 3.57
CA ALA A 185 -15.68 -3.85 2.37
C ALA A 185 -15.88 -5.35 2.10
N GLY A 186 -17.13 -5.75 2.03
CA GLY A 186 -17.51 -7.14 1.74
C GLY A 186 -17.45 -7.48 0.25
N PRO A 187 -17.68 -8.75 -0.11
CA PRO A 187 -17.62 -9.21 -1.50
C PRO A 187 -18.48 -8.40 -2.47
N GLU A 188 -19.69 -8.02 -2.08
CA GLU A 188 -20.61 -7.25 -2.93
C GLU A 188 -20.10 -5.83 -3.21
N GLU A 189 -19.47 -5.19 -2.21
CA GLU A 189 -18.88 -3.86 -2.38
C GLU A 189 -17.64 -3.92 -3.29
N ILE A 190 -16.82 -4.96 -3.14
CA ILE A 190 -15.67 -5.19 -4.01
C ILE A 190 -16.12 -5.41 -5.46
N ASP A 191 -17.13 -6.27 -5.69
CA ASP A 191 -17.68 -6.53 -7.03
C ASP A 191 -18.22 -5.25 -7.67
N ARG A 192 -18.90 -4.42 -6.88
CA ARG A 192 -19.43 -3.15 -7.38
C ARG A 192 -18.28 -2.19 -7.79
N LEU A 193 -17.22 -2.06 -6.99
CA LEU A 193 -16.06 -1.25 -7.35
C LEU A 193 -15.38 -1.76 -8.61
N ILE A 194 -15.20 -3.07 -8.75
CA ILE A 194 -14.66 -3.69 -9.97
C ILE A 194 -15.54 -3.35 -11.17
N SER A 195 -16.87 -3.49 -11.04
CA SER A 195 -17.81 -3.20 -12.15
C SER A 195 -17.80 -1.74 -12.58
N ILE A 196 -17.49 -0.82 -11.68
CA ILE A 196 -17.31 0.59 -12.00
C ILE A 196 -15.99 0.79 -12.76
N ALA A 197 -14.89 0.20 -12.27
CA ALA A 197 -13.57 0.31 -12.90
C ALA A 197 -13.55 -0.31 -14.31
N GLU A 198 -14.29 -1.40 -14.55
CA GLU A 198 -14.41 -2.05 -15.88
C GLU A 198 -14.86 -1.11 -16.99
N LYS A 199 -15.66 -0.11 -16.67
CA LYS A 199 -16.14 0.87 -17.66
C LYS A 199 -15.03 1.78 -18.20
N TRP A 200 -13.85 1.77 -17.56
CA TRP A 200 -12.75 2.68 -17.83
C TRP A 200 -11.48 1.89 -18.22
N PRO A 201 -11.16 1.79 -19.52
CA PRO A 201 -10.10 0.89 -20.02
C PRO A 201 -8.71 1.14 -19.44
N ASN A 202 -8.44 2.36 -18.99
CA ASN A 202 -7.13 2.73 -18.43
C ASN A 202 -7.09 2.69 -16.90
N CYS A 203 -8.18 2.32 -16.24
CA CYS A 203 -8.26 2.22 -14.80
C CYS A 203 -7.71 0.88 -14.31
N MET A 204 -6.91 0.93 -13.26
CA MET A 204 -6.40 -0.21 -12.50
C MET A 204 -6.84 -0.04 -11.05
N ILE A 205 -6.89 -1.12 -10.28
CA ILE A 205 -7.23 -1.05 -8.86
C ILE A 205 -5.96 -1.21 -8.02
N ILE A 206 -5.80 -0.37 -7.01
CA ILE A 206 -4.90 -0.63 -5.88
C ILE A 206 -5.75 -1.21 -4.75
N ALA A 207 -5.46 -2.45 -4.37
CA ALA A 207 -6.00 -3.14 -3.21
C ALA A 207 -4.95 -3.09 -2.08
N ASP A 208 -5.07 -2.14 -1.17
CA ASP A 208 -4.23 -2.07 0.02
C ASP A 208 -4.81 -3.00 1.09
N GLU A 209 -4.25 -4.20 1.16
CA GLU A 209 -4.70 -5.29 2.02
C GLU A 209 -3.76 -5.48 3.23
N ILE A 210 -3.01 -4.43 3.62
CA ILE A 210 -2.04 -4.48 4.73
C ILE A 210 -2.66 -4.87 6.08
N TYR A 211 -3.98 -4.82 6.20
CA TYR A 211 -4.75 -5.16 7.41
C TYR A 211 -5.61 -6.42 7.24
N ASP A 212 -5.44 -7.21 6.17
CA ASP A 212 -6.35 -8.32 5.81
C ASP A 212 -6.55 -9.34 6.93
N GLU A 213 -5.50 -9.76 7.63
CA GLU A 213 -5.58 -10.68 8.77
C GLU A 213 -6.08 -10.01 10.07
N LEU A 214 -6.31 -8.70 10.08
CA LEU A 214 -6.94 -7.97 11.18
C LEU A 214 -8.45 -7.77 10.93
N ASP A 215 -9.03 -8.50 10.00
CA ASP A 215 -10.48 -8.57 9.82
C ASP A 215 -11.12 -9.46 10.89
N PHE A 216 -11.83 -8.84 11.83
CA PHE A 216 -12.58 -9.54 12.88
C PHE A 216 -14.00 -9.92 12.45
N THR A 217 -14.41 -9.55 11.25
CA THR A 217 -15.73 -9.88 10.69
C THR A 217 -15.72 -11.20 9.91
N GLY A 218 -14.56 -11.61 9.39
CA GLY A 218 -14.39 -12.77 8.52
C GLY A 218 -14.97 -12.57 7.11
N THR A 219 -15.26 -11.33 6.72
CA THR A 219 -15.90 -11.00 5.43
C THR A 219 -14.92 -10.47 4.40
N GLN A 220 -13.72 -10.05 4.78
CA GLN A 220 -12.70 -9.56 3.87
C GLN A 220 -12.38 -10.61 2.78
N LYS A 221 -12.25 -10.15 1.55
CA LYS A 221 -11.77 -10.93 0.41
C LYS A 221 -10.75 -10.11 -0.37
N SER A 222 -9.74 -10.79 -0.91
CA SER A 222 -8.81 -10.14 -1.81
C SER A 222 -9.51 -9.66 -3.07
N VAL A 223 -9.27 -8.42 -3.46
CA VAL A 223 -9.84 -7.81 -4.67
C VAL A 223 -9.39 -8.58 -5.91
N ALA A 224 -8.14 -9.04 -5.93
CA ALA A 224 -7.58 -9.83 -7.03
C ALA A 224 -8.36 -11.14 -7.26
N SER A 225 -8.87 -11.77 -6.18
CA SER A 225 -9.65 -13.00 -6.28
C SER A 225 -11.02 -12.82 -6.94
N ARG A 226 -11.47 -11.59 -7.04
CA ARG A 226 -12.80 -11.25 -7.58
C ARG A 226 -12.73 -10.56 -8.94
N SER A 227 -11.57 -10.02 -9.33
CA SER A 227 -11.41 -9.32 -10.61
C SER A 227 -11.05 -10.29 -11.73
N LEU A 228 -11.91 -10.36 -12.74
CA LEU A 228 -11.69 -11.17 -13.95
C LEU A 228 -11.19 -10.34 -15.13
N THR A 229 -11.24 -9.03 -15.04
CA THR A 229 -11.01 -8.12 -16.18
C THR A 229 -10.15 -6.92 -15.84
N VAL A 230 -10.31 -6.36 -14.65
CA VAL A 230 -9.58 -5.17 -14.22
C VAL A 230 -8.26 -5.60 -13.59
N PRO A 231 -7.11 -5.02 -14.01
CA PRO A 231 -5.85 -5.27 -13.34
C PRO A 231 -5.84 -4.75 -11.90
N VAL A 232 -5.23 -5.53 -10.99
CA VAL A 232 -5.15 -5.19 -9.56
C VAL A 232 -3.71 -5.23 -9.07
N PHE A 233 -3.31 -4.21 -8.34
CA PHE A 233 -2.10 -4.20 -7.51
C PHE A 233 -2.50 -4.52 -6.08
N THR A 234 -2.24 -5.73 -5.62
CA THR A 234 -2.42 -6.11 -4.21
C THR A 234 -1.19 -5.69 -3.41
N LEU A 235 -1.39 -4.97 -2.31
CA LEU A 235 -0.33 -4.48 -1.43
C LEU A 235 -0.47 -5.11 -0.05
N ASN A 236 0.62 -5.65 0.48
CA ASN A 236 0.65 -6.21 1.83
C ASN A 236 2.09 -6.24 2.39
N GLY A 237 2.29 -6.72 3.61
CA GLY A 237 3.61 -6.84 4.24
C GLY A 237 3.55 -6.99 5.75
N VAL A 238 4.72 -6.91 6.38
CA VAL A 238 4.88 -7.25 7.80
C VAL A 238 4.51 -6.14 8.79
N SER A 239 4.22 -4.95 8.30
CA SER A 239 4.15 -3.75 9.15
C SER A 239 3.01 -3.78 10.17
N LYS A 240 1.89 -4.42 9.87
CA LYS A 240 0.67 -4.37 10.68
C LYS A 240 0.36 -5.72 11.30
N VAL A 241 0.11 -6.73 10.52
CA VAL A 241 -0.25 -8.08 10.98
C VAL A 241 0.86 -8.71 11.82
N TYR A 242 2.12 -8.50 11.44
CA TYR A 242 3.27 -9.08 12.16
C TYR A 242 3.98 -8.09 13.08
N TYR A 243 3.40 -6.94 13.37
CA TYR A 243 3.96 -5.93 14.29
C TYR A 243 5.43 -5.55 14.00
N ALA A 244 5.82 -5.48 12.72
CA ALA A 244 7.18 -5.20 12.31
C ALA A 244 7.32 -3.98 11.36
N PRO A 245 6.72 -2.80 11.68
CA PRO A 245 6.74 -1.66 10.78
C PRO A 245 8.15 -1.11 10.54
N GLY A 246 9.05 -1.26 11.50
CA GLY A 246 10.45 -0.83 11.42
C GLY A 246 11.32 -1.70 10.52
N TRP A 247 10.90 -2.90 10.18
CA TRP A 247 11.66 -3.80 9.27
C TRP A 247 11.63 -3.33 7.83
N ARG A 248 10.66 -2.52 7.47
CA ARG A 248 10.50 -1.99 6.11
C ARG A 248 10.42 -3.09 5.05
N ILE A 249 9.61 -4.11 5.29
CA ILE A 249 9.30 -5.17 4.31
C ILE A 249 7.81 -5.17 3.99
N GLY A 250 7.52 -5.21 2.71
CA GLY A 250 6.21 -5.40 2.12
C GLY A 250 6.36 -5.84 0.69
N TYR A 251 5.25 -5.99 0.01
CA TYR A 251 5.24 -6.39 -1.39
C TYR A 251 4.08 -5.75 -2.15
N MET A 252 4.19 -5.75 -3.47
CA MET A 252 3.08 -5.66 -4.39
C MET A 252 2.99 -6.95 -5.19
N ALA A 253 1.77 -7.43 -5.40
CA ALA A 253 1.47 -8.54 -6.30
C ALA A 253 0.55 -8.06 -7.42
N LEU A 254 0.91 -8.39 -8.68
CA LEU A 254 0.22 -7.91 -9.87
C LEU A 254 -0.72 -8.97 -10.41
N HIS A 255 -2.02 -8.71 -10.33
CA HIS A 255 -3.04 -9.50 -10.99
C HIS A 255 -3.42 -8.84 -12.33
N ASP A 256 -3.10 -9.50 -13.43
CA ASP A 256 -3.38 -9.03 -14.80
C ASP A 256 -4.19 -10.05 -15.61
N PRO A 257 -5.49 -10.19 -15.32
CA PRO A 257 -6.32 -11.26 -15.89
C PRO A 257 -6.50 -11.15 -17.41
N THR A 258 -6.26 -9.98 -17.97
CA THR A 258 -6.46 -9.69 -19.40
C THR A 258 -5.16 -9.37 -20.14
N ASN A 259 -4.01 -9.54 -19.46
CA ASN A 259 -2.68 -9.39 -20.05
C ASN A 259 -2.43 -7.99 -20.65
N ARG A 260 -2.80 -6.94 -19.91
CA ARG A 260 -2.69 -5.53 -20.33
C ARG A 260 -1.58 -4.75 -19.64
N LEU A 261 -0.96 -5.29 -18.59
CA LEU A 261 0.04 -4.58 -17.80
C LEU A 261 1.48 -4.71 -18.33
N GLY A 262 1.72 -5.26 -19.51
CA GLY A 262 3.06 -5.50 -20.01
C GLY A 262 4.00 -4.28 -19.91
N ALA A 263 3.59 -3.13 -20.44
CA ALA A 263 4.38 -1.90 -20.36
C ALA A 263 4.53 -1.35 -18.94
N VAL A 264 3.49 -1.49 -18.11
CA VAL A 264 3.53 -1.07 -16.70
C VAL A 264 4.47 -1.98 -15.92
N ARG A 265 4.41 -3.30 -16.12
CA ARG A 265 5.32 -4.28 -15.53
C ARG A 265 6.78 -3.95 -15.88
N ASP A 266 7.08 -3.71 -17.16
CA ASP A 266 8.41 -3.29 -17.60
C ASP A 266 8.89 -2.01 -16.88
N GLY A 267 7.99 -1.05 -16.71
CA GLY A 267 8.27 0.19 -15.97
C GLY A 267 8.61 -0.07 -14.50
N ILE A 268 7.80 -0.85 -13.82
CA ILE A 268 7.99 -1.27 -12.43
C ILE A 268 9.33 -1.99 -12.28
N GLU A 269 9.65 -2.93 -13.16
CA GLU A 269 10.89 -3.68 -13.10
C GLU A 269 12.15 -2.82 -13.30
N ARG A 270 12.08 -1.82 -14.18
CA ARG A 270 13.17 -0.84 -14.35
C ARG A 270 13.39 -0.02 -13.07
N LEU A 271 12.31 0.40 -12.42
CA LEU A 271 12.38 1.14 -11.15
C LEU A 271 12.98 0.27 -10.04
N LEU A 272 12.52 -0.98 -9.91
CA LEU A 272 13.05 -1.94 -8.93
C LEU A 272 14.55 -2.20 -9.15
N ARG A 273 14.99 -2.40 -10.38
CA ARG A 273 16.41 -2.58 -10.71
C ARG A 273 17.24 -1.33 -10.40
N SER A 274 16.68 -0.13 -10.58
CA SER A 274 17.40 1.12 -10.28
C SER A 274 17.60 1.35 -8.77
N ARG A 275 16.70 0.84 -7.91
CA ARG A 275 16.81 0.97 -6.46
C ARG A 275 17.60 -0.16 -5.80
N LEU A 276 18.04 -1.17 -6.58
CA LEU A 276 18.73 -2.40 -6.18
C LEU A 276 17.79 -3.44 -5.56
N CYS A 277 17.77 -3.60 -4.23
CA CYS A 277 16.96 -4.63 -3.56
C CYS A 277 16.38 -4.13 -2.23
N ALA A 278 15.38 -4.83 -1.72
CA ALA A 278 14.95 -4.69 -0.33
C ALA A 278 15.98 -5.32 0.62
N SER A 279 15.89 -5.01 1.92
CA SER A 279 16.81 -5.53 2.95
C SER A 279 16.83 -7.06 2.95
N THR A 280 17.98 -7.68 2.61
CA THR A 280 18.13 -9.14 2.58
C THR A 280 17.84 -9.79 3.92
N PRO A 281 18.42 -9.34 5.06
CA PRO A 281 18.11 -9.94 6.36
C PRO A 281 16.64 -9.82 6.76
N ALA A 282 16.00 -8.70 6.43
CA ALA A 282 14.60 -8.52 6.75
C ALA A 282 13.67 -9.40 5.89
N GLN A 283 14.07 -9.69 4.63
CA GLN A 283 13.37 -10.66 3.78
C GLN A 283 13.47 -12.08 4.35
N MET A 284 14.65 -12.47 4.86
CA MET A 284 14.84 -13.75 5.52
C MET A 284 14.03 -13.88 6.81
N GLY A 285 13.85 -12.78 7.52
CA GLY A 285 13.00 -12.75 8.70
C GLY A 285 11.50 -12.81 8.39
N TYR A 286 11.10 -12.50 7.18
CA TYR A 286 9.71 -12.60 6.72
C TYR A 286 9.39 -13.97 6.10
N LEU A 287 10.38 -14.64 5.52
CA LEU A 287 10.26 -15.98 4.96
C LEU A 287 9.96 -17.02 6.04
#